data_070019457c38f52fd858ccdf10042abb
#
_entry.id   070019457c38f52fd858ccdf10042abb
#
_cell.length_a   1.000
_cell.length_b   1.000
_cell.length_c   1.000
_cell.angle_alpha   90.00
_cell.angle_beta   90.00
_cell.angle_gamma   90.00
#
_symmetry.space_group_name_H-M   'P 1'
#
loop_
_entity.id
_entity.type
_entity.pdbx_description
1 polymer ?
#
loop_
_entity_poly.entity_id
_entity_poly.type
_entity_poly.pdbx_seq_one_letter_code
_entity_poly.pdbx_strand_id
1 'polypeptide(L)'
;EAREVSFRSLKKMSAAERNASLAAGTLGISFYEWIDERFNLPQPDLIDLSKERERPDVAARLLRQHWGLGDRPIGNLLKLYEAKGIRVLSLSENTRNVDAYSFWHSDSPYMFLNQQKTAERSNFDSAHELAHLVLHFHVDAATAPTEDAEKQADQFASAFLMPEADIKGRIGHVY
;
A
#
# COMPACT_ATOMS: atom_id res chain seq x y z
N GLU A 1 13.12 -18.78 2.89
CA GLU A 1 13.00 -18.93 1.42
C GLU A 1 12.21 -17.74 0.87
N ALA A 2 12.87 -16.88 0.09
CA ALA A 2 12.33 -15.61 -0.46
C ALA A 2 11.24 -15.87 -1.55
N ARG A 3 10.24 -16.71 -1.29
CA ARG A 3 9.25 -17.13 -2.28
C ARG A 3 7.94 -16.36 -2.28
N GLU A 4 7.74 -15.39 -1.38
CA GLU A 4 6.44 -14.73 -1.22
C GLU A 4 6.43 -13.21 -1.49
N VAL A 5 7.48 -12.67 -2.10
CA VAL A 5 7.45 -11.28 -2.55
C VAL A 5 6.49 -11.18 -3.75
N SER A 6 5.39 -10.48 -3.59
CA SER A 6 4.42 -10.28 -4.66
C SER A 6 5.08 -9.56 -5.85
N PHE A 7 5.19 -10.28 -6.96
CA PHE A 7 5.72 -9.77 -8.23
C PHE A 7 4.76 -8.82 -8.95
N ARG A 8 3.81 -8.21 -8.26
CA ARG A 8 2.67 -7.49 -8.85
C ARG A 8 3.06 -6.30 -9.70
N SER A 9 3.93 -5.43 -9.22
CA SER A 9 4.41 -4.27 -10.01
C SER A 9 5.59 -4.58 -10.94
N LEU A 10 6.09 -5.83 -10.93
CA LEU A 10 7.33 -6.19 -11.61
C LEU A 10 7.20 -6.50 -13.12
N LYS A 11 5.99 -6.48 -13.69
CA LYS A 11 5.80 -6.81 -15.13
C LYS A 11 6.46 -5.82 -16.10
N LYS A 12 6.61 -4.57 -15.71
CA LYS A 12 7.23 -3.52 -16.53
C LYS A 12 8.72 -3.34 -16.24
N MET A 13 9.26 -4.10 -15.29
CA MET A 13 10.66 -3.99 -14.86
C MET A 13 11.59 -4.82 -15.73
N SER A 14 12.78 -4.29 -15.96
CA SER A 14 13.91 -5.07 -16.45
C SER A 14 14.29 -6.19 -15.47
N ALA A 15 15.00 -7.20 -15.92
CA ALA A 15 15.49 -8.28 -15.04
C ALA A 15 16.37 -7.74 -13.90
N ALA A 16 17.17 -6.70 -14.16
CA ALA A 16 18.02 -6.06 -13.16
C ALA A 16 17.20 -5.35 -12.07
N GLU A 17 16.17 -4.57 -12.45
CA GLU A 17 15.27 -3.90 -11.51
C GLU A 17 14.49 -4.90 -10.67
N ARG A 18 14.03 -5.99 -11.27
CA ARG A 18 13.36 -7.08 -10.55
C ARG A 18 14.25 -7.70 -9.50
N ASN A 19 15.48 -8.05 -9.86
CA ASN A 19 16.46 -8.63 -8.93
C ASN A 19 16.80 -7.65 -7.80
N ALA A 20 16.95 -6.35 -8.09
CA ALA A 20 17.19 -5.31 -7.09
C ALA A 20 15.99 -5.19 -6.12
N SER A 21 14.76 -5.21 -6.62
CA SER A 21 13.55 -5.15 -5.79
C SER A 21 13.40 -6.40 -4.90
N LEU A 22 13.74 -7.59 -5.42
CA LEU A 22 13.77 -8.83 -4.63
C LEU A 22 14.82 -8.78 -3.52
N ALA A 23 16.02 -8.29 -3.83
CA ALA A 23 17.08 -8.13 -2.85
C ALA A 23 16.68 -7.11 -1.77
N ALA A 24 16.10 -5.98 -2.16
CA ALA A 24 15.56 -4.99 -1.22
C ALA A 24 14.47 -5.57 -0.33
N GLY A 25 13.54 -6.36 -0.89
CA GLY A 25 12.50 -7.08 -0.14
C GLY A 25 13.10 -8.01 0.92
N THR A 26 14.08 -8.83 0.53
CA THR A 26 14.75 -9.76 1.44
C THR A 26 15.47 -9.03 2.57
N LEU A 27 16.22 -7.96 2.25
CA LEU A 27 16.90 -7.14 3.25
C LEU A 27 15.90 -6.43 4.17
N GLY A 28 14.79 -5.93 3.64
CA GLY A 28 13.73 -5.30 4.41
C GLY A 28 13.08 -6.25 5.41
N ILE A 29 12.78 -7.49 4.99
CA ILE A 29 12.29 -8.55 5.89
C ILE A 29 13.29 -8.79 7.02
N SER A 30 14.55 -9.09 6.69
CA SER A 30 15.58 -9.37 7.71
C SER A 30 15.79 -8.19 8.65
N PHE A 31 15.68 -6.96 8.16
CA PHE A 31 15.78 -5.75 8.98
C PHE A 31 14.62 -5.65 9.98
N TYR A 32 13.38 -5.86 9.53
CA TYR A 32 12.23 -5.82 10.42
C TYR A 32 12.17 -7.00 11.39
N GLU A 33 12.59 -8.19 11.00
CA GLU A 33 12.75 -9.33 11.92
C GLU A 33 13.74 -8.99 13.04
N TRP A 34 14.87 -8.37 12.70
CA TRP A 34 15.86 -7.90 13.69
C TRP A 34 15.29 -6.82 14.62
N ILE A 35 14.43 -5.90 14.11
CA ILE A 35 13.75 -4.89 14.94
C ILE A 35 12.71 -5.55 15.84
N ASP A 36 11.86 -6.43 15.30
CA ASP A 36 10.78 -7.12 16.04
C ASP A 36 11.31 -7.94 17.23
N GLU A 37 12.54 -8.48 17.14
CA GLU A 37 13.20 -9.15 18.27
C GLU A 37 13.55 -8.20 19.41
N ARG A 38 13.66 -6.90 19.18
CA ARG A 38 14.20 -5.90 20.12
C ARG A 38 13.20 -4.84 20.56
N PHE A 39 12.18 -4.64 19.76
CA PHE A 39 11.18 -3.59 19.96
C PHE A 39 9.77 -4.14 19.75
N ASN A 40 8.82 -3.62 20.51
CA ASN A 40 7.41 -3.92 20.31
C ASN A 40 6.86 -3.03 19.18
N LEU A 41 6.87 -3.51 17.96
CA LEU A 41 6.25 -2.79 16.84
C LEU A 41 4.73 -2.94 16.84
N PRO A 42 3.99 -1.97 16.28
CA PRO A 42 2.56 -2.10 16.09
C PRO A 42 2.21 -3.37 15.32
N GLN A 43 1.20 -4.09 15.79
CA GLN A 43 0.68 -5.25 15.10
C GLN A 43 -0.16 -4.82 13.89
N PRO A 44 -0.22 -5.62 12.82
CA PRO A 44 -1.04 -5.33 11.65
C PRO A 44 -2.52 -5.12 12.02
N ASP A 45 -3.05 -3.95 11.69
CA ASP A 45 -4.45 -3.56 11.86
C ASP A 45 -5.09 -3.33 10.49
N LEU A 46 -5.00 -4.34 9.62
CA LEU A 46 -5.64 -4.36 8.31
C LEU A 46 -6.78 -5.37 8.30
N ILE A 47 -7.89 -4.99 7.66
CA ILE A 47 -9.04 -5.87 7.48
C ILE A 47 -9.07 -6.44 6.07
N ASP A 48 -9.49 -7.69 5.93
CA ASP A 48 -9.70 -8.31 4.63
C ASP A 48 -10.98 -7.74 3.97
N LEU A 49 -10.77 -6.99 2.90
CA LEU A 49 -11.82 -6.37 2.10
C LEU A 49 -11.96 -7.01 0.71
N SER A 50 -11.45 -8.21 0.52
CA SER A 50 -11.48 -8.92 -0.77
C SER A 50 -12.90 -9.12 -1.31
N LYS A 51 -13.91 -9.18 -0.44
CA LYS A 51 -15.33 -9.23 -0.83
C LYS A 51 -15.87 -7.93 -1.41
N GLU A 52 -15.21 -6.82 -1.13
CA GLU A 52 -15.58 -5.48 -1.60
C GLU A 52 -14.78 -5.03 -2.83
N ARG A 53 -13.97 -5.90 -3.44
CA ARG A 53 -13.11 -5.54 -4.58
C ARG A 53 -13.86 -4.94 -5.77
N GLU A 54 -15.13 -5.31 -5.97
CA GLU A 54 -15.99 -4.74 -7.02
C GLU A 54 -16.59 -3.38 -6.64
N ARG A 55 -16.35 -2.92 -5.39
CA ARG A 55 -16.78 -1.63 -4.84
C ARG A 55 -15.64 -0.97 -4.06
N PRO A 56 -14.55 -0.59 -4.72
CA PRO A 56 -13.34 -0.12 -4.05
C PRO A 56 -13.55 1.16 -3.21
N ASP A 57 -14.49 2.00 -3.60
CA ASP A 57 -14.92 3.19 -2.86
C ASP A 57 -15.58 2.83 -1.52
N VAL A 58 -16.39 1.77 -1.49
CA VAL A 58 -16.97 1.22 -0.26
C VAL A 58 -15.88 0.64 0.61
N ALA A 59 -14.95 -0.14 0.04
CA ALA A 59 -13.82 -0.71 0.76
C ALA A 59 -12.95 0.38 1.41
N ALA A 60 -12.63 1.45 0.67
CA ALA A 60 -11.88 2.59 1.19
C ALA A 60 -12.59 3.24 2.38
N ARG A 61 -13.90 3.42 2.31
CA ARG A 61 -14.72 3.98 3.38
C ARG A 61 -14.74 3.07 4.62
N LEU A 62 -14.88 1.76 4.42
CA LEU A 62 -14.84 0.77 5.50
C LEU A 62 -13.49 0.78 6.22
N LEU A 63 -12.38 0.83 5.48
CA LEU A 63 -11.05 0.91 6.08
C LEU A 63 -10.87 2.23 6.86
N ARG A 64 -11.33 3.35 6.30
CA ARG A 64 -11.29 4.64 7.00
C ARG A 64 -12.11 4.63 8.30
N GLN A 65 -13.27 3.99 8.29
CA GLN A 65 -14.09 3.80 9.50
C GLN A 65 -13.38 2.91 10.51
N HIS A 66 -12.83 1.79 10.09
CA HIS A 66 -12.07 0.88 10.94
C HIS A 66 -10.90 1.59 11.63
N TRP A 67 -10.19 2.46 10.91
CA TRP A 67 -9.07 3.24 11.45
C TRP A 67 -9.49 4.52 12.20
N GLY A 68 -10.78 4.82 12.28
CA GLY A 68 -11.31 6.01 12.97
C GLY A 68 -10.99 7.33 12.28
N LEU A 69 -10.72 7.32 10.98
CA LEU A 69 -10.34 8.50 10.21
C LEU A 69 -11.54 9.38 9.84
N GLY A 70 -12.74 8.78 9.71
CA GLY A 70 -13.90 9.48 9.17
C GLY A 70 -13.61 10.08 7.78
N ASP A 71 -14.17 11.25 7.49
CA ASP A 71 -13.98 11.94 6.21
C ASP A 71 -12.86 13.00 6.25
N ARG A 72 -12.10 13.08 7.33
CA ARG A 72 -11.04 14.08 7.50
C ARG A 72 -9.84 13.80 6.62
N PRO A 73 -9.13 14.83 6.11
CA PRO A 73 -7.86 14.65 5.42
C PRO A 73 -6.83 13.90 6.29
N ILE A 74 -6.04 13.06 5.67
CA ILE A 74 -4.96 12.33 6.34
C ILE A 74 -3.71 13.20 6.31
N GLY A 75 -3.20 13.59 7.50
CA GLY A 75 -2.06 14.50 7.59
C GLY A 75 -0.73 13.88 7.20
N ASN A 76 -0.49 12.60 7.58
CA ASN A 76 0.74 11.88 7.26
C ASN A 76 0.43 10.40 7.07
N LEU A 77 0.45 9.97 5.81
CA LEU A 77 0.15 8.58 5.43
C LEU A 77 1.17 7.60 5.95
N LEU A 78 2.47 7.92 5.90
CA LEU A 78 3.52 7.00 6.34
C LEU A 78 3.39 6.71 7.83
N LYS A 79 3.22 7.73 8.67
CA LYS A 79 2.98 7.56 10.10
C LYS A 79 1.71 6.76 10.39
N LEU A 80 0.65 6.97 9.60
CA LEU A 80 -0.57 6.20 9.73
C LEU A 80 -0.31 4.72 9.42
N TYR A 81 0.36 4.42 8.32
CA TYR A 81 0.66 3.04 7.91
C TYR A 81 1.52 2.33 8.96
N GLU A 82 2.60 2.97 9.44
CA GLU A 82 3.45 2.42 10.50
C GLU A 82 2.66 2.18 11.80
N ALA A 83 1.78 3.12 12.20
CA ALA A 83 0.91 2.96 13.36
C ALA A 83 -0.11 1.81 13.19
N LYS A 84 -0.45 1.45 11.94
CA LYS A 84 -1.33 0.33 11.59
C LYS A 84 -0.55 -0.96 11.29
N GLY A 85 0.71 -1.01 11.65
CA GLY A 85 1.54 -2.20 11.58
C GLY A 85 2.05 -2.54 10.18
N ILE A 86 1.95 -1.62 9.21
CA ILE A 86 2.55 -1.79 7.89
C ILE A 86 4.05 -1.46 7.99
N ARG A 87 4.89 -2.37 7.51
CA ARG A 87 6.35 -2.20 7.46
C ARG A 87 6.73 -1.39 6.24
N VAL A 88 6.94 -0.07 6.42
CA VAL A 88 7.21 0.86 5.31
C VAL A 88 8.71 1.04 5.11
N LEU A 89 9.16 0.90 3.87
CA LEU A 89 10.56 1.00 3.44
C LEU A 89 10.68 1.87 2.20
N SER A 90 11.84 2.52 2.05
CA SER A 90 12.17 3.24 0.83
C SER A 90 12.81 2.31 -0.19
N LEU A 91 12.47 2.52 -1.47
CA LEU A 91 13.20 1.93 -2.59
C LEU A 91 14.55 2.64 -2.76
N SER A 92 15.59 1.88 -3.16
CA SER A 92 16.90 2.44 -3.47
C SER A 92 16.88 3.31 -4.74
N GLU A 93 17.83 4.23 -4.86
CA GLU A 93 17.94 5.15 -6.01
C GLU A 93 18.05 4.46 -7.38
N ASN A 94 18.49 3.19 -7.41
CA ASN A 94 18.64 2.41 -8.63
C ASN A 94 17.32 1.84 -9.19
N THR A 95 16.20 2.08 -8.52
CA THR A 95 14.86 1.60 -8.91
C THR A 95 13.95 2.72 -9.41
N ARG A 96 14.49 3.67 -10.20
CA ARG A 96 13.75 4.87 -10.66
C ARG A 96 12.46 4.57 -11.40
N ASN A 97 12.37 3.44 -12.07
CA ASN A 97 11.18 3.03 -12.84
C ASN A 97 10.17 2.23 -12.00
N VAL A 98 10.48 1.96 -10.73
CA VAL A 98 9.58 1.25 -9.82
C VAL A 98 8.85 2.29 -9.00
N ASP A 99 7.52 2.34 -9.10
CA ASP A 99 6.71 3.32 -8.40
C ASP A 99 6.56 3.00 -6.92
N ALA A 100 6.03 1.83 -6.63
CA ALA A 100 5.87 1.25 -5.31
C ALA A 100 5.58 -0.25 -5.47
N TYR A 101 5.67 -1.02 -4.41
CA TYR A 101 5.10 -2.37 -4.34
C TYR A 101 4.86 -2.78 -2.89
N SER A 102 3.93 -3.71 -2.69
CA SER A 102 3.57 -4.25 -1.39
C SER A 102 3.36 -5.75 -1.42
N PHE A 103 3.51 -6.39 -0.27
CA PHE A 103 3.26 -7.82 -0.11
C PHE A 103 3.06 -8.18 1.35
N TRP A 104 2.48 -9.35 1.59
CA TRP A 104 2.41 -9.98 2.89
C TRP A 104 3.54 -10.99 3.07
N HIS A 105 4.18 -10.99 4.24
CA HIS A 105 5.14 -11.99 4.65
C HIS A 105 4.93 -12.35 6.12
N SER A 106 4.67 -13.63 6.40
CA SER A 106 4.46 -14.13 7.78
C SER A 106 3.50 -13.25 8.61
N ASP A 107 2.32 -12.97 8.07
CA ASP A 107 1.28 -12.14 8.66
C ASP A 107 1.65 -10.64 8.86
N SER A 108 2.78 -10.21 8.33
CA SER A 108 3.18 -8.80 8.33
C SER A 108 3.08 -8.19 6.94
N PRO A 109 2.43 -7.02 6.79
CA PRO A 109 2.37 -6.30 5.51
C PRO A 109 3.61 -5.43 5.32
N TYR A 110 4.24 -5.52 4.17
CA TYR A 110 5.39 -4.72 3.76
C TYR A 110 4.99 -3.82 2.59
N MET A 111 5.49 -2.58 2.60
CA MET A 111 5.26 -1.59 1.56
C MET A 111 6.58 -0.88 1.23
N PHE A 112 6.98 -0.91 -0.03
CA PHE A 112 8.17 -0.25 -0.54
C PHE A 112 7.76 0.93 -1.42
N LEU A 113 8.26 2.13 -1.10
CA LEU A 113 7.86 3.37 -1.74
C LEU A 113 9.04 4.06 -2.40
N ASN A 114 8.82 4.60 -3.61
CA ASN A 114 9.79 5.43 -4.30
C ASN A 114 9.70 6.87 -3.78
N GLN A 115 10.80 7.36 -3.20
CA GLN A 115 10.87 8.72 -2.65
C GLN A 115 11.30 9.80 -3.67
N GLN A 116 11.57 9.43 -4.92
CA GLN A 116 12.02 10.38 -5.96
C GLN A 116 10.87 11.07 -6.69
N LYS A 117 9.63 10.92 -6.20
CA LYS A 117 8.41 11.49 -6.79
C LYS A 117 7.89 12.68 -5.98
N THR A 118 6.95 13.42 -6.57
CA THR A 118 6.22 14.45 -5.80
C THR A 118 5.45 13.82 -4.64
N ALA A 119 5.17 14.62 -3.61
CA ALA A 119 4.43 14.14 -2.44
C ALA A 119 3.05 13.59 -2.81
N GLU A 120 2.35 14.25 -3.74
CA GLU A 120 1.02 13.82 -4.22
C GLU A 120 1.10 12.46 -4.90
N ARG A 121 2.10 12.26 -5.76
CA ARG A 121 2.30 10.98 -6.46
C ARG A 121 2.66 9.88 -5.48
N SER A 122 3.56 10.15 -4.53
CA SER A 122 3.95 9.18 -3.50
C SER A 122 2.77 8.80 -2.60
N ASN A 123 1.91 9.77 -2.26
CA ASN A 123 0.69 9.51 -1.49
C ASN A 123 -0.27 8.62 -2.26
N PHE A 124 -0.49 8.90 -3.55
CA PHE A 124 -1.36 8.09 -4.39
C PHE A 124 -0.82 6.67 -4.54
N ASP A 125 0.46 6.52 -4.90
CA ASP A 125 1.12 5.23 -5.06
C ASP A 125 1.04 4.41 -3.76
N SER A 126 1.23 5.03 -2.59
CA SER A 126 1.12 4.36 -1.30
C SER A 126 -0.31 3.91 -0.97
N ALA A 127 -1.31 4.70 -1.33
CA ALA A 127 -2.72 4.31 -1.15
C ALA A 127 -3.16 3.23 -2.14
N HIS A 128 -2.59 3.22 -3.34
CA HIS A 128 -2.74 2.15 -4.34
C HIS A 128 -2.18 0.82 -3.80
N GLU A 129 -0.98 0.84 -3.20
CA GLU A 129 -0.39 -0.34 -2.57
C GLU A 129 -1.19 -0.82 -1.34
N LEU A 130 -1.75 0.11 -0.57
CA LEU A 130 -2.67 -0.24 0.52
C LEU A 130 -3.90 -1.00 -0.01
N ALA A 131 -4.44 -0.60 -1.17
CA ALA A 131 -5.54 -1.32 -1.80
C ALA A 131 -5.17 -2.78 -2.10
N HIS A 132 -3.98 -3.03 -2.64
CA HIS A 132 -3.52 -4.39 -2.89
C HIS A 132 -3.43 -5.22 -1.60
N LEU A 133 -2.98 -4.62 -0.50
CA LEU A 133 -2.90 -5.31 0.79
C LEU A 133 -4.26 -5.70 1.37
N VAL A 134 -5.34 -4.96 1.08
CA VAL A 134 -6.66 -5.19 1.69
C VAL A 134 -7.70 -5.79 0.74
N LEU A 135 -7.67 -5.47 -0.56
CA LEU A 135 -8.61 -5.98 -1.56
C LEU A 135 -8.17 -7.31 -2.18
N HIS A 136 -6.84 -7.51 -2.30
CA HIS A 136 -6.27 -8.64 -3.00
C HIS A 136 -5.50 -9.58 -2.07
N PHE A 137 -5.91 -9.62 -0.80
CA PHE A 137 -5.26 -10.36 0.28
C PHE A 137 -5.00 -11.84 -0.03
N HIS A 138 -5.94 -12.50 -0.71
CA HIS A 138 -5.86 -13.94 -1.01
C HIS A 138 -5.37 -14.25 -2.42
N VAL A 139 -4.94 -13.24 -3.18
CA VAL A 139 -4.42 -13.47 -4.53
C VAL A 139 -2.97 -13.89 -4.41
N ASP A 140 -2.62 -15.04 -5.02
CA ASP A 140 -1.26 -15.56 -5.03
C ASP A 140 -0.26 -14.48 -5.46
N ALA A 141 0.73 -14.27 -4.61
CA ALA A 141 1.81 -13.30 -4.83
C ALA A 141 2.56 -13.53 -6.16
N ALA A 142 2.58 -14.76 -6.67
CA ALA A 142 3.18 -15.11 -7.96
C ALA A 142 2.34 -14.66 -9.17
N THR A 143 1.07 -14.33 -8.96
CA THR A 143 0.17 -13.89 -10.03
C THR A 143 0.24 -12.38 -10.17
N ALA A 144 0.65 -11.90 -11.35
CA ALA A 144 0.61 -10.47 -11.61
C ALA A 144 -0.84 -9.95 -11.54
N PRO A 145 -1.06 -8.71 -11.05
CA PRO A 145 -2.39 -8.15 -10.97
C PRO A 145 -3.01 -8.09 -12.38
N THR A 146 -4.29 -8.37 -12.42
CA THR A 146 -5.09 -8.17 -13.62
C THR A 146 -5.29 -6.67 -13.86
N GLU A 147 -5.64 -6.27 -15.07
CA GLU A 147 -6.01 -4.88 -15.36
C GLU A 147 -7.16 -4.39 -14.47
N ASP A 148 -8.08 -5.27 -14.12
CA ASP A 148 -9.19 -4.95 -13.21
C ASP A 148 -8.69 -4.71 -11.78
N ALA A 149 -7.73 -5.50 -11.29
CA ALA A 149 -7.15 -5.29 -9.96
C ALA A 149 -6.41 -3.94 -9.86
N GLU A 150 -5.73 -3.51 -10.92
CA GLU A 150 -5.10 -2.18 -10.97
C GLU A 150 -6.15 -1.06 -10.94
N LYS A 151 -7.24 -1.19 -11.72
CA LYS A 151 -8.35 -0.23 -11.71
C LYS A 151 -9.04 -0.16 -10.33
N GLN A 152 -9.23 -1.30 -9.69
CA GLN A 152 -9.79 -1.38 -8.34
C GLN A 152 -8.88 -0.67 -7.33
N ALA A 153 -7.55 -0.86 -7.44
CA ALA A 153 -6.59 -0.19 -6.58
C ALA A 153 -6.56 1.33 -6.79
N ASP A 154 -6.63 1.81 -8.04
CA ASP A 154 -6.73 3.25 -8.35
C ASP A 154 -8.00 3.89 -7.79
N GLN A 155 -9.14 3.22 -7.93
CA GLN A 155 -10.43 3.70 -7.40
C GLN A 155 -10.42 3.74 -5.87
N PHE A 156 -9.88 2.70 -5.23
CA PHE A 156 -9.69 2.67 -3.78
C PHE A 156 -8.80 3.83 -3.32
N ALA A 157 -7.62 4.01 -3.94
CA ALA A 157 -6.68 5.06 -3.60
C ALA A 157 -7.32 6.45 -3.66
N SER A 158 -8.06 6.73 -4.75
CA SER A 158 -8.79 7.97 -4.92
C SER A 158 -9.81 8.21 -3.80
N ALA A 159 -10.64 7.22 -3.49
CA ALA A 159 -11.66 7.31 -2.45
C ALA A 159 -11.07 7.35 -1.04
N PHE A 160 -9.94 6.67 -0.82
CA PHE A 160 -9.24 6.66 0.46
C PHE A 160 -8.60 8.01 0.78
N LEU A 161 -7.97 8.66 -0.21
CA LEU A 161 -7.32 9.95 -0.05
C LEU A 161 -8.30 11.12 -0.06
N MET A 162 -9.35 11.03 -0.88
CA MET A 162 -10.33 12.10 -1.12
C MET A 162 -11.75 11.57 -0.90
N PRO A 163 -12.23 11.43 0.35
CA PRO A 163 -13.60 11.02 0.62
C PRO A 163 -14.61 11.99 -0.01
N GLU A 164 -15.62 11.46 -0.67
CA GLU A 164 -16.62 12.24 -1.39
C GLU A 164 -17.33 13.26 -0.49
N ALA A 165 -17.57 12.89 0.77
CA ALA A 165 -18.23 13.78 1.75
C ALA A 165 -17.38 15.03 2.07
N ASP A 166 -16.03 14.90 2.20
CA ASP A 166 -15.14 16.04 2.41
C ASP A 166 -15.14 16.97 1.20
N ILE A 167 -15.10 16.42 -0.03
CA ILE A 167 -15.14 17.21 -1.26
C ILE A 167 -16.47 17.98 -1.38
N LYS A 168 -17.60 17.29 -1.20
CA LYS A 168 -18.92 17.93 -1.26
C LYS A 168 -19.10 19.03 -0.21
N GLY A 169 -18.61 18.80 1.01
CA GLY A 169 -18.64 19.78 2.07
C GLY A 169 -17.84 21.06 1.75
N ARG A 170 -16.73 20.94 1.04
CA ARG A 170 -15.88 22.07 0.66
C ARG A 170 -16.43 22.85 -0.54
N ILE A 171 -17.01 22.18 -1.53
CA ILE A 171 -17.60 22.81 -2.72
C ILE A 171 -18.87 23.59 -2.34
N GLY A 172 -19.66 23.12 -1.36
CA GLY A 172 -20.88 23.80 -0.90
C GLY A 172 -20.66 25.17 -0.23
N HIS A 173 -19.42 25.57 0.04
CA HIS A 173 -19.07 26.86 0.64
C HIS A 173 -18.54 27.90 -0.38
N VAL A 174 -18.64 27.63 -1.67
CA VAL A 174 -18.12 28.53 -2.74
C VAL A 174 -19.24 29.39 -3.37
N TYR A 175 -20.43 29.50 -2.74
CA TYR A 175 -21.51 30.38 -3.17
C TYR A 175 -21.95 31.29 -2.03
#